data_09a6b604710fc138895129583899fe80
#
_entry.id   09a6b604710fc138895129583899fe80
#
_cell.length_a   1.000
_cell.length_b   1.000
_cell.length_c   1.000
_cell.angle_alpha   90.00
_cell.angle_beta   90.00
_cell.angle_gamma   90.00
#
_symmetry.space_group_name_H-M   'P 1'
#
loop_
_entity.id
_entity.type
_entity.pdbx_description
1 polymer ?
#
loop_
_entity_poly.entity_id
_entity_poly.type
_entity_poly.pdbx_seq_one_letter_code
_entity_poly.pdbx_strand_id
1 'polypeptide(L)'
;MLSHRRDVADDLVQATCVRALERAAQFAVGTRMDRWLFAILHSIWLNETRAQHIRQGQGFVDVEELAGSENSEEPIWANEVMQRVNRLPEAQRNTLFLVYVEELSYREAAEVLGVPIGTIMSRLAAARLRLANDCMLQTRSPQAKGEQS
;
A
#
# COMPACT_ATOMS: atom_id res chain seq x y z
N MET A 1 2.89 4.57 0.94
CA MET A 1 1.48 4.39 1.30
C MET A 1 1.20 3.27 2.30
N LEU A 2 2.19 2.96 3.12
CA LEU A 2 2.04 1.98 4.21
C LEU A 2 1.28 2.55 5.40
N SER A 3 1.31 3.85 5.59
CA SER A 3 0.64 4.53 6.69
C SER A 3 -0.19 5.71 6.19
N HIS A 4 -1.37 5.87 6.78
CA HIS A 4 -2.24 7.03 6.55
C HIS A 4 -1.94 8.19 7.50
N ARG A 5 -1.10 7.96 8.50
CA ARG A 5 -0.70 8.97 9.48
C ARG A 5 0.69 9.50 9.14
N ARG A 6 0.81 10.80 9.02
CA ARG A 6 2.08 11.46 8.69
C ARG A 6 3.17 11.19 9.72
N ASP A 7 2.84 11.21 11.00
CA ASP A 7 3.75 10.90 12.11
C ASP A 7 4.33 9.49 12.01
N VAL A 8 3.49 8.50 11.71
CA VAL A 8 3.91 7.10 11.53
C VAL A 8 4.76 6.95 10.27
N ALA A 9 4.42 7.65 9.20
CA ALA A 9 5.21 7.65 7.97
C ALA A 9 6.61 8.25 8.19
N ASP A 10 6.71 9.36 8.92
CA ASP A 10 7.98 10.00 9.24
C ASP A 10 8.86 9.10 10.11
N ASP A 11 8.29 8.45 11.12
CA ASP A 11 8.99 7.48 11.97
C ASP A 11 9.50 6.28 11.15
N LEU A 12 8.70 5.79 10.22
CA LEU A 12 9.06 4.68 9.35
C LEU A 12 10.22 5.06 8.41
N VAL A 13 10.21 6.26 7.86
CA VAL A 13 11.30 6.79 7.03
C VAL A 13 12.58 6.89 7.85
N GLN A 14 12.53 7.45 9.04
CA GLN A 14 13.68 7.56 9.93
C GLN A 14 14.25 6.19 10.30
N ALA A 15 13.41 5.24 10.69
CA ALA A 15 13.82 3.87 11.00
C ALA A 15 14.46 3.18 9.78
N THR A 16 13.94 3.44 8.60
CA THR A 16 14.49 2.92 7.34
C THR A 16 15.88 3.49 7.07
N CYS A 17 16.06 4.79 7.23
CA CYS A 17 17.35 5.45 7.05
C CYS A 17 18.40 4.92 8.03
N VAL A 18 18.05 4.80 9.31
CA VAL A 18 18.94 4.23 10.33
C VAL A 18 19.37 2.81 9.97
N ARG A 19 18.42 1.97 9.61
CA ARG A 19 18.70 0.58 9.21
C ARG A 19 19.51 0.47 7.91
N ALA A 20 19.26 1.36 6.96
CA ALA A 20 20.04 1.44 5.73
C ALA A 20 21.51 1.80 6.02
N LEU A 21 21.76 2.75 6.91
CA LEU A 21 23.10 3.12 7.33
C LEU A 21 23.80 1.98 8.06
N GLU A 22 23.13 1.28 8.96
CA GLU A 22 23.66 0.10 9.66
C GLU A 22 24.03 -1.03 8.70
N ARG A 23 23.29 -1.16 7.59
CA ARG A 23 23.47 -2.22 6.58
C ARG A 23 24.14 -1.74 5.30
N ALA A 24 24.74 -0.56 5.30
CA ALA A 24 25.36 0.03 4.10
C ALA A 24 26.37 -0.89 3.42
N ALA A 25 27.13 -1.69 4.20
CA ALA A 25 28.07 -2.68 3.67
C ALA A 25 27.40 -3.83 2.90
N GLN A 26 26.10 -4.07 3.11
CA GLN A 26 25.33 -5.11 2.41
C GLN A 26 24.74 -4.60 1.08
N PHE A 27 24.80 -3.29 0.84
CA PHE A 27 24.33 -2.73 -0.42
C PHE A 27 25.32 -3.03 -1.55
N ALA A 28 24.85 -3.69 -2.60
CA ALA A 28 25.67 -3.95 -3.79
C ALA A 28 25.71 -2.70 -4.68
N VAL A 29 26.89 -2.10 -4.83
CA VAL A 29 27.12 -0.96 -5.73
C VAL A 29 26.75 -1.35 -7.16
N GLY A 30 25.99 -0.50 -7.85
CA GLY A 30 25.49 -0.76 -9.20
C GLY A 30 24.07 -1.35 -9.25
N THR A 31 23.46 -1.68 -8.08
CA THR A 31 22.06 -2.04 -7.98
C THR A 31 21.18 -0.83 -7.68
N ARG A 32 19.87 -0.97 -7.84
CA ARG A 32 18.94 0.13 -7.57
C ARG A 32 18.78 0.35 -6.05
N MET A 33 19.26 1.49 -5.57
CA MET A 33 19.19 1.88 -4.17
C MET A 33 17.76 2.05 -3.68
N ASP A 34 16.89 2.62 -4.49
CA ASP A 34 15.47 2.79 -4.18
C ASP A 34 14.79 1.46 -3.85
N ARG A 35 15.03 0.44 -4.65
CA ARG A 35 14.49 -0.90 -4.44
C ARG A 35 14.99 -1.53 -3.13
N TRP A 36 16.27 -1.36 -2.83
CA TRP A 36 16.86 -1.84 -1.58
C TRP A 36 16.26 -1.12 -0.36
N LEU A 37 16.08 0.20 -0.44
CA LEU A 37 15.44 0.99 0.61
C LEU A 37 13.97 0.59 0.81
N PHE A 38 13.20 0.36 -0.25
CA PHE A 38 11.82 -0.12 -0.14
C PHE A 38 11.74 -1.50 0.52
N ALA A 39 12.67 -2.41 0.24
CA ALA A 39 12.72 -3.71 0.90
C ALA A 39 12.96 -3.57 2.41
N ILE A 40 13.85 -2.68 2.83
CA ILE A 40 14.11 -2.38 4.24
C ILE A 40 12.85 -1.79 4.89
N LEU A 41 12.27 -0.76 4.28
CA LEU A 41 11.06 -0.09 4.76
C LEU A 41 9.91 -1.08 4.94
N HIS A 42 9.66 -1.91 3.94
CA HIS A 42 8.62 -2.91 3.99
C HIS A 42 8.83 -3.94 5.09
N SER A 43 10.07 -4.38 5.29
CA SER A 43 10.39 -5.33 6.37
C SER A 43 10.15 -4.73 7.77
N ILE A 44 10.47 -3.47 7.98
CA ILE A 44 10.19 -2.75 9.23
C ILE A 44 8.68 -2.65 9.46
N TRP A 45 7.95 -2.22 8.43
CA TRP A 45 6.49 -2.09 8.50
C TRP A 45 5.79 -3.40 8.84
N LEU A 46 6.16 -4.50 8.20
CA LEU A 46 5.60 -5.81 8.49
C LEU A 46 5.87 -6.24 9.94
N ASN A 47 7.08 -6.01 10.43
CA ASN A 47 7.44 -6.37 11.80
C ASN A 47 6.65 -5.54 12.82
N GLU A 48 6.48 -4.26 12.59
CA GLU A 48 5.69 -3.38 13.47
C GLU A 48 4.21 -3.76 13.44
N THR A 49 3.65 -4.02 12.27
CA THR A 49 2.26 -4.42 12.11
C THR A 49 1.98 -5.75 12.83
N ARG A 50 2.87 -6.74 12.67
CA ARG A 50 2.76 -8.01 13.40
C ARG A 50 2.85 -7.82 14.92
N ALA A 51 3.79 -6.99 15.38
CA ALA A 51 3.92 -6.69 16.80
C ALA A 51 2.69 -6.01 17.39
N GLN A 52 2.04 -5.11 16.64
CA GLN A 52 0.79 -4.47 17.04
C GLN A 52 -0.36 -5.47 17.13
N HIS A 53 -0.51 -6.37 16.17
CA HIS A 53 -1.53 -7.42 16.18
C HIS A 53 -1.38 -8.35 17.38
N ILE A 54 -0.16 -8.77 17.69
CA ILE A 54 0.11 -9.60 18.87
C ILE A 54 -0.26 -8.88 20.17
N ARG A 55 0.06 -7.58 20.29
CA ARG A 55 -0.27 -6.77 21.46
C ARG A 55 -1.76 -6.54 21.65
N GLN A 56 -2.53 -6.51 20.57
CA GLN A 56 -3.98 -6.32 20.59
C GLN A 56 -4.75 -7.64 20.78
N GLY A 57 -4.06 -8.77 20.94
CA GLY A 57 -4.68 -10.08 21.12
C GLY A 57 -5.43 -10.62 19.92
N GLN A 58 -5.30 -9.99 18.78
CA GLN A 58 -5.80 -10.47 17.51
C GLN A 58 -4.76 -11.44 16.96
N GLY A 59 -5.12 -12.69 16.81
CA GLY A 59 -4.24 -13.72 16.28
C GLY A 59 -3.66 -13.37 14.91
N PHE A 60 -2.87 -14.26 14.36
CA PHE A 60 -2.23 -14.12 13.05
C PHE A 60 -3.26 -13.76 11.97
N VAL A 61 -3.34 -12.47 11.63
CA VAL A 61 -4.16 -12.00 10.50
C VAL A 61 -3.26 -12.02 9.27
N ASP A 62 -3.74 -12.67 8.24
CA ASP A 62 -3.09 -12.62 6.94
C ASP A 62 -3.03 -11.15 6.48
N VAL A 63 -1.87 -10.70 6.05
CA VAL A 63 -1.61 -9.29 5.66
C VAL A 63 -2.57 -8.82 4.55
N GLU A 64 -3.29 -9.75 3.92
CA GLU A 64 -4.29 -9.46 2.90
C GLU A 64 -5.60 -8.85 3.43
N GLU A 65 -5.89 -8.98 4.74
CA GLU A 65 -7.17 -8.53 5.33
C GLU A 65 -7.13 -7.16 6.02
N LEU A 66 -5.98 -6.51 6.09
CA LEU A 66 -5.89 -5.17 6.69
C LEU A 66 -6.49 -4.12 5.75
N ALA A 67 -7.79 -3.95 5.85
CA ALA A 67 -8.48 -2.81 5.26
C ALA A 67 -8.10 -1.55 6.03
N GLY A 68 -7.33 -0.68 5.41
CA GLY A 68 -7.06 0.64 5.98
C GLY A 68 -8.35 1.47 6.01
N SER A 69 -8.84 1.81 7.18
CA SER A 69 -9.80 2.88 7.33
C SER A 69 -9.11 4.04 8.03
N GLU A 70 -9.11 5.17 7.42
CA GLU A 70 -9.47 6.46 8.00
C GLU A 70 -8.96 7.66 7.22
N ASN A 71 -9.74 8.74 7.30
CA ASN A 71 -9.73 9.98 6.59
C ASN A 71 -8.49 10.86 6.79
N SER A 72 -7.98 11.39 5.70
CA SER A 72 -7.20 12.63 5.67
C SER A 72 -7.84 13.59 4.68
N GLU A 73 -8.06 14.81 5.10
CA GLU A 73 -8.60 15.89 4.27
C GLU A 73 -7.58 16.32 3.22
N GLU A 74 -7.85 16.04 1.95
CA GLU A 74 -7.13 16.60 0.80
C GLU A 74 -8.10 16.97 -0.35
N PRO A 75 -7.68 17.82 -1.34
CA PRO A 75 -8.61 18.52 -2.24
C PRO A 75 -9.47 17.60 -3.11
N ILE A 76 -10.68 18.04 -3.35
CA ILE A 76 -11.88 17.29 -3.74
C ILE A 76 -11.78 16.41 -5.01
N TRP A 77 -10.94 16.70 -5.97
CA TRP A 77 -10.88 15.92 -7.21
C TRP A 77 -9.74 14.88 -7.28
N ALA A 78 -8.62 15.14 -6.61
CA ALA A 78 -7.57 14.14 -6.40
C ALA A 78 -8.02 13.09 -5.36
N ASN A 79 -9.04 13.45 -4.59
CA ASN A 79 -9.54 12.71 -3.45
C ASN A 79 -10.29 11.43 -3.84
N GLU A 80 -11.07 11.43 -4.93
CA GLU A 80 -11.89 10.25 -5.28
C GLU A 80 -11.04 9.03 -5.67
N VAL A 81 -10.02 9.22 -6.52
CA VAL A 81 -9.14 8.13 -6.93
C VAL A 81 -8.32 7.66 -5.75
N MET A 82 -7.76 8.59 -4.98
CA MET A 82 -6.98 8.25 -3.78
C MET A 82 -7.82 7.58 -2.70
N GLN A 83 -9.07 8.01 -2.51
CA GLN A 83 -9.99 7.33 -1.59
C GLN A 83 -10.27 5.89 -2.01
N ARG A 84 -10.46 5.64 -3.30
CA ARG A 84 -10.67 4.29 -3.81
C ARG A 84 -9.42 3.42 -3.62
N VAL A 85 -8.25 3.96 -3.93
CA VAL A 85 -6.97 3.28 -3.70
C VAL A 85 -6.77 2.99 -2.21
N ASN A 86 -7.11 3.95 -1.34
CA ASN A 86 -6.98 3.80 0.11
C ASN A 86 -7.95 2.77 0.72
N ARG A 87 -9.04 2.44 0.03
CA ARG A 87 -9.96 1.35 0.43
C ARG A 87 -9.45 -0.04 0.04
N LEU A 88 -8.45 -0.13 -0.81
CA LEU A 88 -7.85 -1.41 -1.13
C LEU A 88 -7.15 -2.02 0.09
N PRO A 89 -7.14 -3.35 0.22
CA PRO A 89 -6.28 -4.01 1.19
C PRO A 89 -4.83 -3.54 1.05
N GLU A 90 -4.12 -3.45 2.15
CA GLU A 90 -2.75 -2.93 2.19
C GLU A 90 -1.84 -3.63 1.18
N ALA A 91 -1.89 -4.95 1.11
CA ALA A 91 -1.06 -5.72 0.19
C ALA A 91 -1.31 -5.37 -1.29
N GLN A 92 -2.57 -5.15 -1.68
CA GLN A 92 -2.94 -4.74 -3.03
C GLN A 92 -2.50 -3.30 -3.31
N ARG A 93 -2.71 -2.40 -2.37
CA ARG A 93 -2.33 -0.99 -2.47
C ARG A 93 -0.81 -0.83 -2.61
N ASN A 94 -0.03 -1.52 -1.81
CA ASN A 94 1.44 -1.48 -1.87
C ASN A 94 1.97 -2.05 -3.18
N THR A 95 1.40 -3.14 -3.65
CA THR A 95 1.76 -3.73 -4.94
C THR A 95 1.48 -2.76 -6.09
N LEU A 96 0.31 -2.14 -6.07
CA LEU A 96 -0.10 -1.16 -7.07
C LEU A 96 0.83 0.06 -7.07
N PHE A 97 1.18 0.58 -5.90
CA PHE A 97 2.11 1.69 -5.74
C PHE A 97 3.49 1.37 -6.32
N LEU A 98 4.07 0.23 -5.96
CA LEU A 98 5.40 -0.16 -6.45
C LEU A 98 5.45 -0.32 -7.97
N VAL A 99 4.41 -0.88 -8.56
CA VAL A 99 4.37 -1.14 -10.01
C VAL A 99 4.02 0.12 -10.80
N TYR A 100 3.03 0.91 -10.38
CA TYR A 100 2.52 2.03 -11.18
C TYR A 100 3.12 3.39 -10.82
N VAL A 101 3.52 3.61 -9.58
CA VAL A 101 4.11 4.89 -9.15
C VAL A 101 5.63 4.84 -9.20
N GLU A 102 6.21 3.77 -8.65
CA GLU A 102 7.66 3.56 -8.63
C GLU A 102 8.19 2.85 -9.90
N GLU A 103 7.30 2.48 -10.80
CA GLU A 103 7.62 1.87 -12.09
C GLU A 103 8.50 0.60 -11.99
N LEU A 104 8.34 -0.15 -10.91
CA LEU A 104 9.02 -1.43 -10.76
C LEU A 104 8.40 -2.49 -11.68
N SER A 105 9.25 -3.38 -12.24
CA SER A 105 8.74 -4.58 -12.88
C SER A 105 8.08 -5.51 -11.85
N TYR A 106 7.26 -6.44 -12.32
CA TYR A 106 6.61 -7.42 -11.44
C TYR A 106 7.64 -8.25 -10.65
N ARG A 107 8.76 -8.58 -11.26
CA ARG A 107 9.86 -9.28 -10.59
C ARG A 107 10.49 -8.43 -9.50
N GLU A 108 10.77 -7.17 -9.77
CA GLU A 108 11.33 -6.23 -8.79
C GLU A 108 10.37 -5.99 -7.63
N ALA A 109 9.08 -5.80 -7.91
CA ALA A 109 8.06 -5.67 -6.87
C ALA A 109 7.95 -6.94 -6.01
N ALA A 110 8.03 -8.11 -6.62
CA ALA A 110 8.05 -9.39 -5.92
C ALA A 110 9.26 -9.51 -4.98
N GLU A 111 10.43 -9.10 -5.41
CA GLU A 111 11.64 -9.06 -4.58
C GLU A 111 11.51 -8.09 -3.40
N VAL A 112 10.99 -6.88 -3.63
CA VAL A 112 10.77 -5.87 -2.58
C VAL A 112 9.80 -6.36 -1.53
N LEU A 113 8.68 -6.94 -1.95
CA LEU A 113 7.62 -7.42 -1.06
C LEU A 113 7.91 -8.81 -0.46
N GLY A 114 8.92 -9.51 -0.97
CA GLY A 114 9.27 -10.85 -0.51
C GLY A 114 8.20 -11.90 -0.81
N VAL A 115 7.53 -11.78 -1.95
CA VAL A 115 6.46 -12.68 -2.40
C VAL A 115 6.75 -13.24 -3.79
N PRO A 116 6.15 -14.38 -4.18
CA PRO A 116 6.26 -14.88 -5.54
C PRO A 116 5.68 -13.91 -6.57
N ILE A 117 6.20 -13.92 -7.79
CA ILE A 117 5.71 -13.06 -8.88
C ILE A 117 4.22 -13.30 -9.20
N GLY A 118 3.75 -14.54 -9.06
CA GLY A 118 2.33 -14.88 -9.22
C GLY A 118 1.43 -14.16 -8.21
N THR A 119 1.93 -13.91 -7.01
CA THR A 119 1.23 -13.12 -5.98
C THR A 119 1.11 -11.66 -6.41
N ILE A 120 2.13 -11.08 -7.03
CA ILE A 120 2.06 -9.72 -7.59
C ILE A 120 0.96 -9.66 -8.66
N MET A 121 0.92 -10.62 -9.56
CA MET A 121 -0.10 -10.70 -10.62
C MET A 121 -1.51 -10.80 -10.05
N SER A 122 -1.74 -11.67 -9.06
CA SER A 122 -3.05 -11.85 -8.44
C SER A 122 -3.49 -10.63 -7.64
N ARG A 123 -2.59 -9.98 -6.92
CA ARG A 123 -2.87 -8.73 -6.19
C ARG A 123 -3.25 -7.60 -7.13
N LEU A 124 -2.54 -7.42 -8.23
CA LEU A 124 -2.88 -6.41 -9.24
C LEU A 124 -4.21 -6.69 -9.91
N ALA A 125 -4.50 -7.94 -10.26
CA ALA A 125 -5.78 -8.34 -10.84
C ALA A 125 -6.94 -8.05 -9.88
N ALA A 126 -6.81 -8.41 -8.60
CA ALA A 126 -7.80 -8.13 -7.57
C ALA A 126 -7.98 -6.62 -7.33
N ALA A 127 -6.90 -5.85 -7.30
CA ALA A 127 -6.96 -4.39 -7.16
C ALA A 127 -7.71 -3.73 -8.33
N ARG A 128 -7.39 -4.12 -9.55
CA ARG A 128 -8.08 -3.62 -10.75
C ARG A 128 -9.57 -3.93 -10.72
N LEU A 129 -9.93 -5.15 -10.33
CA LEU A 129 -11.34 -5.56 -10.24
C LEU A 129 -12.10 -4.75 -9.19
N ARG A 130 -11.53 -4.51 -8.02
CA ARG A 130 -12.15 -3.68 -6.97
C ARG A 130 -12.32 -2.24 -7.42
N LEU A 131 -11.30 -1.65 -8.03
CA LEU A 131 -11.37 -0.27 -8.55
C LEU A 131 -12.41 -0.12 -9.67
N ALA A 132 -12.53 -1.11 -10.54
CA ALA A 132 -13.54 -1.13 -11.60
C ALA A 132 -14.96 -1.25 -11.04
N ASN A 133 -15.18 -2.10 -10.05
CA ASN A 133 -16.48 -2.26 -9.40
C ASN A 133 -16.92 -0.98 -8.65
N ASP A 134 -16.00 -0.32 -7.96
CA ASP A 134 -16.28 0.97 -7.30
C ASP A 134 -16.67 2.05 -8.31
N CYS A 135 -16.04 2.06 -9.48
CA CYS A 135 -16.41 2.98 -10.56
C CYS A 135 -17.83 2.73 -11.10
N MET A 136 -18.23 1.46 -11.27
CA MET A 136 -19.55 1.09 -11.78
C MET A 136 -20.66 1.37 -10.78
N LEU A 137 -20.43 1.27 -9.48
CA LEU A 137 -21.41 1.54 -8.44
C LEU A 137 -21.76 3.02 -8.36
N GLN A 138 -20.82 3.91 -8.62
CA GLN A 138 -21.06 5.36 -8.62
C GLN A 138 -21.81 5.85 -9.85
N THR A 139 -21.64 5.21 -11.00
CA THR A 139 -22.43 5.50 -12.21
C THR A 139 -23.87 5.01 -12.12
N ARG A 140 -24.17 4.14 -11.16
CA ARG A 140 -25.52 3.59 -10.93
C ARG A 140 -26.35 4.32 -9.86
N SER A 141 -25.82 5.33 -9.19
CA SER A 141 -26.63 6.19 -8.35
C SER A 141 -27.45 7.09 -9.26
N PRO A 142 -28.77 6.84 -9.45
CA PRO A 142 -29.60 7.79 -10.18
C PRO A 142 -29.66 9.04 -9.33
N GLN A 143 -29.35 10.17 -9.94
CA GLN A 143 -29.76 11.44 -9.42
C GLN A 143 -31.29 11.33 -9.26
N ALA A 144 -31.76 11.23 -8.03
CA ALA A 144 -33.10 11.52 -7.71
C ALA A 144 -33.31 13.01 -7.98
N LYS A 145 -33.63 13.32 -9.21
CA LYS A 145 -34.31 14.60 -9.51
C LYS A 145 -35.59 14.61 -8.70
N GLY A 146 -35.55 15.33 -7.62
CA GLY A 146 -36.78 15.86 -7.04
C GLY A 146 -37.37 16.85 -8.02
N GLU A 147 -38.21 16.35 -8.89
CA GLU A 147 -39.11 17.19 -9.62
C GLU A 147 -40.33 17.42 -8.72
N GLN A 148 -40.34 18.58 -8.10
CA GLN A 148 -41.56 19.11 -7.56
C GLN A 148 -42.03 20.24 -8.47
N SER A 149 -43.00 19.97 -9.21
CA SER A 149 -43.86 20.99 -9.81
C SER A 149 -44.73 21.66 -8.74
#